data_c9d8e1768e275fc86c16352397c3b440
#
_entry.id   c9d8e1768e275fc86c16352397c3b440
#
_cell.length_a   1.000
_cell.length_b   1.000
_cell.length_c   1.000
_cell.angle_alpha   90.00
_cell.angle_beta   90.00
_cell.angle_gamma   90.00
#
_symmetry.space_group_name_H-M   'P 1'
#
loop_
_entity.id
_entity.type
_entity.pdbx_description
1 polymer ?
#
loop_
_entity_poly.entity_id
_entity_poly.type
_entity_poly.pdbx_seq_one_letter_code
_entity_poly.pdbx_strand_id
1 'polypeptide(L)'
;MRAAETLLRAGLSAALIDEAPLAGGQIYRQPPESLRRPARQLYGSEARKALALHESFSRLRTSIDYRPETLVWGAREKRLLLSGPAGNTELAFDKVILATGAMDRIVPVPGWTLPGVYSLGGAQVVLKGQACLIGKRPVFIGTGPLLYLVAYQYCKAGAEPAAIVDTSDFTAQIGALPRLLSQPATLLRGIWYNAALVARRVPVFRSAKPQKIEIRGRQLVVTFKRNGKSFEIGGDAVGMGWGLKPETQLAEILGCAFSFHAGSRWHLPRCDAMGRSSTEHVYIAGDASGIRGADAAEAAGELAAFAVLEDLGHTVPQTRRQRLLAHLARAERFRSGLERAFPYQVPELAGDTVLCRCENVTVEEVRAAISSWQISELNQLKALTRCGMGRCQGRLCGSAAMEVLAAETGVEISDVGSIRGQIPLKPLIGARFQRKAAP
;
A
#
# COMPACT_ATOMS: atom_id res chain seq x y z
N MET A 1 2.67 -0.45 16.88
CA MET A 1 3.79 -0.75 17.80
C MET A 1 4.29 0.50 18.54
N ARG A 2 4.87 1.53 17.88
CA ARG A 2 5.37 2.75 18.59
C ARG A 2 4.30 3.49 19.36
N ALA A 3 3.07 3.60 18.83
CA ALA A 3 1.96 4.19 19.56
C ALA A 3 1.66 3.42 20.87
N ALA A 4 1.53 2.09 20.78
CA ALA A 4 1.28 1.25 21.96
C ALA A 4 2.39 1.35 23.00
N GLU A 5 3.66 1.37 22.56
CA GLU A 5 4.81 1.58 23.44
C GLU A 5 4.74 2.92 24.19
N THR A 6 4.37 3.99 23.48
CA THR A 6 4.27 5.33 24.06
C THR A 6 3.12 5.43 25.06
N LEU A 7 1.96 4.85 24.74
CA LEU A 7 0.79 4.84 25.64
C LEU A 7 1.07 4.03 26.92
N LEU A 8 1.69 2.86 26.77
CA LEU A 8 2.08 2.04 27.94
C LEU A 8 3.07 2.75 28.87
N ARG A 9 4.07 3.45 28.33
CA ARG A 9 5.00 4.25 29.14
C ARG A 9 4.30 5.35 29.94
N ALA A 10 3.15 5.80 29.49
CA ALA A 10 2.33 6.76 30.20
C ALA A 10 1.29 6.11 31.13
N GLY A 11 1.34 4.78 31.32
CA GLY A 11 0.45 4.03 32.21
C GLY A 11 -0.92 3.71 31.63
N LEU A 12 -1.12 3.88 30.32
CA LEU A 12 -2.39 3.54 29.66
C LEU A 12 -2.38 2.12 29.12
N SER A 13 -3.51 1.42 29.24
CA SER A 13 -3.71 0.12 28.59
C SER A 13 -3.97 0.32 27.08
N ALA A 14 -3.45 -0.58 26.26
CA ALA A 14 -3.66 -0.58 24.83
C ALA A 14 -4.02 -1.95 24.30
N ALA A 15 -5.03 -2.03 23.42
CA ALA A 15 -5.26 -3.19 22.57
C ALA A 15 -4.60 -2.94 21.20
N LEU A 16 -3.86 -3.94 20.68
CA LEU A 16 -3.24 -3.88 19.37
C LEU A 16 -3.76 -5.03 18.51
N ILE A 17 -4.46 -4.68 17.43
CA ILE A 17 -5.07 -5.62 16.51
C ILE A 17 -4.24 -5.66 15.23
N ASP A 18 -3.87 -6.84 14.77
CA ASP A 18 -3.11 -7.03 13.53
C ASP A 18 -3.65 -8.23 12.76
N GLU A 19 -3.88 -8.06 11.45
CA GLU A 19 -4.24 -9.17 10.55
C GLU A 19 -3.11 -10.19 10.37
N ALA A 20 -1.88 -9.76 10.55
CA ALA A 20 -0.72 -10.63 10.42
C ALA A 20 -0.53 -11.49 11.69
N PRO A 21 0.01 -12.72 11.55
CA PRO A 21 0.33 -13.55 12.70
C PRO A 21 1.48 -13.00 13.55
N LEU A 22 2.36 -12.22 12.93
CA LEU A 22 3.53 -11.63 13.58
C LEU A 22 3.62 -10.13 13.29
N ALA A 23 4.03 -9.38 14.29
CA ALA A 23 4.23 -7.94 14.18
C ALA A 23 5.40 -7.59 13.24
N GLY A 24 5.37 -6.38 12.66
CA GLY A 24 6.41 -5.89 11.74
C GLY A 24 5.86 -5.15 10.52
N GLY A 25 4.54 -5.18 10.33
CA GLY A 25 3.86 -4.59 9.19
C GLY A 25 4.36 -5.17 7.86
N GLN A 26 4.29 -4.40 6.78
CA GLN A 26 4.71 -4.88 5.47
C GLN A 26 6.22 -4.85 5.25
N ILE A 27 6.91 -3.86 5.84
CA ILE A 27 8.36 -3.65 5.60
C ILE A 27 9.19 -4.69 6.35
N TYR A 28 8.86 -4.92 7.62
CA TYR A 28 9.58 -5.86 8.50
C TYR A 28 8.74 -7.12 8.75
N ARG A 29 7.98 -7.56 7.74
CA ARG A 29 7.19 -8.80 7.78
C ARG A 29 8.09 -9.98 8.11
N GLN A 30 7.65 -10.78 9.06
CA GLN A 30 8.35 -11.98 9.49
C GLN A 30 7.77 -13.20 8.79
N PRO A 31 8.60 -14.13 8.31
CA PRO A 31 8.13 -15.44 7.84
C PRO A 31 7.74 -16.32 9.02
N PRO A 32 6.94 -17.37 8.79
CA PRO A 32 6.73 -18.44 9.77
C PRO A 32 8.06 -19.03 10.27
N GLU A 33 8.05 -19.61 11.46
CA GLU A 33 9.27 -20.12 12.08
C GLU A 33 9.98 -21.18 11.23
N SER A 34 9.20 -22.05 10.58
CA SER A 34 9.70 -23.09 9.66
C SER A 34 10.42 -22.54 8.41
N LEU A 35 10.20 -21.27 8.08
CA LEU A 35 10.78 -20.60 6.90
C LEU A 35 11.73 -19.46 7.30
N ARG A 36 12.21 -19.43 8.53
CA ARG A 36 13.12 -18.39 9.01
C ARG A 36 14.39 -18.34 8.17
N ARG A 37 14.78 -17.13 7.83
CA ARG A 37 16.05 -16.80 7.16
C ARG A 37 16.80 -15.74 7.98
N PRO A 38 18.12 -15.63 7.83
CA PRO A 38 18.88 -14.57 8.47
C PRO A 38 18.31 -13.20 8.14
N ALA A 39 18.17 -12.34 9.15
CA ALA A 39 17.58 -10.99 8.98
C ALA A 39 18.25 -10.17 7.86
N ARG A 40 19.57 -10.36 7.64
CA ARG A 40 20.28 -9.72 6.52
C ARG A 40 19.80 -10.15 5.14
N GLN A 41 19.33 -11.38 4.99
CA GLN A 41 18.77 -11.86 3.71
C GLN A 41 17.38 -11.26 3.48
N LEU A 42 16.54 -11.16 4.54
CA LEU A 42 15.17 -10.67 4.45
C LEU A 42 15.11 -9.14 4.32
N TYR A 43 15.88 -8.42 5.13
CA TYR A 43 15.75 -6.96 5.29
C TYR A 43 16.95 -6.17 4.76
N GLY A 44 18.02 -6.84 4.33
CA GLY A 44 19.22 -6.20 3.79
C GLY A 44 19.87 -5.22 4.79
N SER A 45 20.07 -3.97 4.37
CA SER A 45 20.63 -2.89 5.22
C SER A 45 19.74 -2.50 6.40
N GLU A 46 18.44 -2.80 6.35
CA GLU A 46 17.47 -2.49 7.41
C GLU A 46 17.40 -3.57 8.51
N ALA A 47 18.21 -4.64 8.40
CA ALA A 47 18.14 -5.79 9.32
C ALA A 47 18.25 -5.40 10.79
N ARG A 48 19.15 -4.46 11.14
CA ARG A 48 19.29 -3.96 12.53
C ARG A 48 18.03 -3.26 13.03
N LYS A 49 17.40 -2.44 12.20
CA LYS A 49 16.15 -1.75 12.54
C LYS A 49 15.01 -2.75 12.73
N ALA A 50 14.88 -3.72 11.81
CA ALA A 50 13.87 -4.76 11.90
C ALA A 50 13.99 -5.55 13.20
N LEU A 51 15.20 -6.04 13.53
CA LEU A 51 15.45 -6.80 14.76
C LEU A 51 15.16 -5.96 16.01
N ALA A 52 15.62 -4.70 16.05
CA ALA A 52 15.36 -3.82 17.19
C ALA A 52 13.87 -3.55 17.39
N LEU A 53 13.10 -3.42 16.30
CA LEU A 53 11.65 -3.21 16.36
C LEU A 53 10.95 -4.50 16.84
N HIS A 54 11.33 -5.66 16.33
CA HIS A 54 10.78 -6.95 16.76
C HIS A 54 11.07 -7.23 18.24
N GLU A 55 12.30 -6.94 18.69
CA GLU A 55 12.69 -7.10 20.11
C GLU A 55 11.93 -6.12 21.01
N SER A 56 11.82 -4.85 20.62
CA SER A 56 11.01 -3.87 21.35
C SER A 56 9.56 -4.35 21.48
N PHE A 57 8.99 -4.89 20.41
CA PHE A 57 7.62 -5.41 20.41
C PHE A 57 7.49 -6.68 21.28
N SER A 58 8.45 -7.58 21.25
CA SER A 58 8.45 -8.80 22.09
C SER A 58 8.39 -8.47 23.59
N ARG A 59 9.09 -7.41 24.01
CA ARG A 59 9.03 -6.89 25.39
C ARG A 59 7.68 -6.25 25.72
N LEU A 60 7.06 -5.58 24.74
CA LEU A 60 5.78 -4.90 24.88
C LEU A 60 4.60 -5.88 24.92
N ARG A 61 4.69 -6.99 24.19
CA ARG A 61 3.60 -7.92 23.91
C ARG A 61 2.89 -8.43 25.17
N THR A 62 3.62 -8.65 26.25
CA THR A 62 3.07 -9.17 27.52
C THR A 62 2.28 -8.13 28.32
N SER A 63 2.42 -6.86 27.97
CA SER A 63 1.80 -5.71 28.68
C SER A 63 0.66 -5.07 27.91
N ILE A 64 0.27 -5.61 26.76
CA ILE A 64 -0.84 -5.12 25.93
C ILE A 64 -1.81 -6.26 25.59
N ASP A 65 -3.06 -5.91 25.26
CA ASP A 65 -4.01 -6.86 24.64
C ASP A 65 -3.64 -7.02 23.15
N TYR A 66 -2.72 -7.93 22.84
CA TYR A 66 -2.30 -8.19 21.47
C TYR A 66 -3.15 -9.27 20.81
N ARG A 67 -3.83 -8.88 19.71
CA ARG A 67 -4.73 -9.74 18.92
C ARG A 67 -4.17 -9.90 17.49
N PRO A 68 -3.23 -10.85 17.28
CA PRO A 68 -2.78 -11.21 15.93
C PRO A 68 -3.88 -11.97 15.18
N GLU A 69 -3.67 -12.14 13.86
CA GLU A 69 -4.59 -12.85 12.96
C GLU A 69 -6.05 -12.39 13.08
N THR A 70 -6.22 -11.12 13.47
CA THR A 70 -7.53 -10.52 13.74
C THR A 70 -7.81 -9.39 12.76
N LEU A 71 -8.85 -9.57 11.96
CA LEU A 71 -9.34 -8.60 11.00
C LEU A 71 -10.30 -7.63 11.66
N VAL A 72 -10.08 -6.33 11.47
CA VAL A 72 -11.12 -5.30 11.67
C VAL A 72 -11.92 -5.20 10.38
N TRP A 73 -13.14 -5.71 10.37
CA TRP A 73 -13.98 -5.73 9.18
C TRP A 73 -15.03 -4.61 9.13
N GLY A 74 -15.13 -3.85 10.21
CA GLY A 74 -16.02 -2.70 10.29
C GLY A 74 -15.91 -2.00 11.62
N ALA A 75 -16.67 -0.92 11.76
CA ALA A 75 -16.86 -0.20 13.00
C ALA A 75 -18.30 0.30 13.10
N ARG A 76 -18.81 0.41 14.32
CA ARG A 76 -20.12 0.98 14.62
C ARG A 76 -19.98 1.77 15.91
N GLU A 77 -20.33 3.06 15.87
CA GLU A 77 -20.15 3.95 17.03
C GLU A 77 -18.70 3.89 17.54
N LYS A 78 -18.50 3.62 18.84
CA LYS A 78 -17.19 3.42 19.48
C LYS A 78 -16.82 1.94 19.64
N ARG A 79 -17.18 1.09 18.66
CA ARG A 79 -16.86 -0.35 18.65
C ARG A 79 -16.23 -0.75 17.33
N LEU A 80 -15.16 -1.49 17.40
CA LEU A 80 -14.57 -2.19 16.24
C LEU A 80 -15.18 -3.58 16.13
N LEU A 81 -15.54 -3.97 14.90
CA LEU A 81 -16.04 -5.29 14.59
C LEU A 81 -14.87 -6.16 14.14
N LEU A 82 -14.60 -7.21 14.86
CA LEU A 82 -13.43 -8.06 14.72
C LEU A 82 -13.80 -9.46 14.24
N SER A 83 -12.92 -10.06 13.44
CA SER A 83 -12.97 -11.47 13.08
C SER A 83 -11.57 -12.06 13.23
N GLY A 84 -11.41 -13.03 14.11
CA GLY A 84 -10.13 -13.64 14.42
C GLY A 84 -10.24 -15.11 14.81
N PRO A 85 -9.19 -15.69 15.40
CA PRO A 85 -9.19 -17.10 15.82
C PRO A 85 -10.30 -17.45 16.82
N ALA A 86 -10.72 -16.49 17.65
CA ALA A 86 -11.82 -16.62 18.61
C ALA A 86 -13.22 -16.44 17.97
N GLY A 87 -13.32 -16.26 16.64
CA GLY A 87 -14.54 -15.94 15.93
C GLY A 87 -14.79 -14.44 15.79
N ASN A 88 -16.06 -14.06 15.61
CA ASN A 88 -16.48 -12.67 15.50
C ASN A 88 -16.73 -12.08 16.87
N THR A 89 -16.11 -10.94 17.16
CA THR A 89 -16.21 -10.23 18.44
C THR A 89 -16.31 -8.73 18.19
N GLU A 90 -16.67 -7.98 19.23
CA GLU A 90 -16.63 -6.52 19.23
C GLU A 90 -15.62 -6.04 20.27
N LEU A 91 -14.97 -4.91 19.98
CA LEU A 91 -14.08 -4.24 20.91
C LEU A 91 -14.50 -2.78 21.05
N ALA A 92 -14.95 -2.40 22.22
CA ALA A 92 -15.19 -0.99 22.55
C ALA A 92 -13.85 -0.25 22.71
N PHE A 93 -13.82 1.04 22.36
CA PHE A 93 -12.65 1.89 22.51
C PHE A 93 -13.03 3.30 22.98
N ASP A 94 -12.19 3.90 23.81
CA ASP A 94 -12.28 5.32 24.15
C ASP A 94 -11.58 6.17 23.08
N LYS A 95 -10.43 5.71 22.62
CA LYS A 95 -9.63 6.33 21.56
C LYS A 95 -9.12 5.23 20.62
N VAL A 96 -9.08 5.49 19.32
CA VAL A 96 -8.56 4.56 18.32
C VAL A 96 -7.49 5.22 17.45
N ILE A 97 -6.35 4.55 17.30
CA ILE A 97 -5.28 4.95 16.37
C ILE A 97 -5.29 4.02 15.17
N LEU A 98 -5.64 4.53 14.01
CA LEU A 98 -5.64 3.81 12.75
C LEU A 98 -4.25 3.80 12.15
N ALA A 99 -3.62 2.63 12.10
CA ALA A 99 -2.30 2.39 11.51
C ALA A 99 -2.42 1.35 10.36
N THR A 100 -3.44 1.50 9.53
CA THR A 100 -3.83 0.55 8.46
C THR A 100 -2.82 0.45 7.32
N GLY A 101 -1.87 1.40 7.25
CA GLY A 101 -0.77 1.37 6.30
C GLY A 101 -1.20 1.68 4.86
N ALA A 102 -0.61 0.96 3.92
CA ALA A 102 -0.75 1.22 2.49
C ALA A 102 -0.90 -0.07 1.68
N MET A 103 -1.36 0.08 0.45
CA MET A 103 -1.50 -0.98 -0.54
C MET A 103 -0.94 -0.57 -1.89
N ASP A 104 -0.74 -1.55 -2.77
CA ASP A 104 -0.30 -1.30 -4.13
C ASP A 104 -1.31 -0.46 -4.92
N ARG A 105 -0.79 0.46 -5.72
CA ARG A 105 -1.54 1.12 -6.76
C ARG A 105 -1.35 0.37 -8.07
N ILE A 106 -2.45 0.01 -8.70
CA ILE A 106 -2.48 -0.77 -9.92
C ILE A 106 -2.91 0.12 -11.10
N VAL A 107 -2.21 -0.02 -12.21
CA VAL A 107 -2.68 0.39 -13.54
C VAL A 107 -3.07 -0.89 -14.28
N PRO A 108 -4.30 -1.03 -14.72
CA PRO A 108 -4.77 -2.22 -15.41
C PRO A 108 -4.22 -2.24 -16.85
N VAL A 109 -3.05 -2.87 -17.02
CA VAL A 109 -2.50 -3.17 -18.35
C VAL A 109 -3.21 -4.41 -18.88
N PRO A 110 -3.62 -4.49 -20.17
CA PRO A 110 -4.21 -5.70 -20.75
C PRO A 110 -3.44 -6.95 -20.35
N GLY A 111 -4.13 -7.96 -19.82
CA GLY A 111 -3.52 -9.19 -19.29
C GLY A 111 -3.03 -9.12 -17.83
N TRP A 112 -3.23 -8.03 -17.10
CA TRP A 112 -2.80 -7.91 -15.70
C TRP A 112 -3.47 -8.91 -14.74
N THR A 113 -4.56 -9.52 -15.15
CA THR A 113 -5.29 -10.53 -14.36
C THR A 113 -4.84 -11.96 -14.62
N LEU A 114 -3.91 -12.18 -15.56
CA LEU A 114 -3.40 -13.50 -15.92
C LEU A 114 -2.67 -14.17 -14.73
N PRO A 115 -2.74 -15.51 -14.64
CA PRO A 115 -1.91 -16.27 -13.71
C PRO A 115 -0.43 -15.95 -13.89
N GLY A 116 0.30 -15.77 -12.79
CA GLY A 116 1.72 -15.38 -12.81
C GLY A 116 1.96 -13.87 -12.84
N VAL A 117 0.91 -13.04 -12.91
CA VAL A 117 1.00 -11.59 -12.74
C VAL A 117 0.68 -11.22 -11.30
N TYR A 118 1.60 -10.52 -10.64
CA TYR A 118 1.54 -10.12 -9.24
C TYR A 118 1.69 -8.61 -9.10
N SER A 119 1.12 -8.03 -8.04
CA SER A 119 1.51 -6.69 -7.62
C SER A 119 2.92 -6.71 -6.98
N LEU A 120 3.63 -5.57 -6.96
CA LEU A 120 4.95 -5.49 -6.33
C LEU A 120 4.90 -5.79 -4.82
N GLY A 121 3.89 -5.31 -4.12
CA GLY A 121 3.67 -5.66 -2.71
C GLY A 121 3.33 -7.13 -2.54
N GLY A 122 2.52 -7.72 -3.45
CA GLY A 122 2.27 -9.16 -3.50
C GLY A 122 3.56 -9.96 -3.67
N ALA A 123 4.44 -9.54 -4.60
CA ALA A 123 5.75 -10.13 -4.79
C ALA A 123 6.63 -10.02 -3.54
N GLN A 124 6.58 -8.89 -2.82
CA GLN A 124 7.28 -8.75 -1.53
C GLN A 124 6.70 -9.64 -0.42
N VAL A 125 5.38 -9.81 -0.37
CA VAL A 125 4.73 -10.71 0.60
C VAL A 125 5.18 -12.16 0.37
N VAL A 126 5.21 -12.61 -0.88
CA VAL A 126 5.72 -13.94 -1.26
C VAL A 126 7.18 -14.09 -0.83
N LEU A 127 8.03 -13.08 -1.10
CA LEU A 127 9.45 -13.13 -0.77
C LEU A 127 9.71 -13.11 0.74
N LYS A 128 9.11 -12.17 1.48
CA LYS A 128 9.39 -11.96 2.90
C LYS A 128 8.55 -12.85 3.83
N GLY A 129 7.29 -13.08 3.48
CA GLY A 129 6.35 -13.84 4.31
C GLY A 129 6.37 -15.34 4.03
N GLN A 130 6.66 -15.75 2.79
CA GLN A 130 6.63 -17.15 2.37
C GLN A 130 8.02 -17.67 1.97
N ALA A 131 9.05 -16.83 2.01
CA ALA A 131 10.43 -17.13 1.61
C ALA A 131 10.54 -17.72 0.18
N CYS A 132 9.60 -17.34 -0.72
CA CYS A 132 9.49 -17.81 -2.09
C CYS A 132 9.72 -16.67 -3.10
N LEU A 133 10.01 -17.04 -4.34
CA LEU A 133 10.03 -16.14 -5.49
C LEU A 133 8.75 -16.32 -6.30
N ILE A 134 8.24 -15.26 -6.93
CA ILE A 134 7.14 -15.37 -7.91
C ILE A 134 7.60 -16.07 -9.21
N GLY A 135 8.89 -16.06 -9.48
CA GLY A 135 9.53 -16.69 -10.62
C GLY A 135 11.05 -16.55 -10.54
N LYS A 136 11.78 -17.32 -11.34
CA LYS A 136 13.25 -17.25 -11.47
C LYS A 136 13.68 -16.12 -12.40
N ARG A 137 12.89 -15.82 -13.43
CA ARG A 137 13.14 -14.76 -14.43
C ARG A 137 11.95 -13.81 -14.56
N PRO A 138 11.55 -13.12 -13.49
CA PRO A 138 10.40 -12.20 -13.54
C PRO A 138 10.71 -10.97 -14.38
N VAL A 139 9.66 -10.40 -15.01
CA VAL A 139 9.68 -9.04 -15.56
C VAL A 139 9.03 -8.12 -14.55
N PHE A 140 9.69 -7.00 -14.22
CA PHE A 140 9.10 -5.98 -13.34
C PHE A 140 8.64 -4.78 -14.16
N ILE A 141 7.37 -4.36 -14.01
CA ILE A 141 6.77 -3.24 -14.76
C ILE A 141 6.12 -2.22 -13.83
N GLY A 142 6.16 -0.95 -14.19
CA GLY A 142 5.51 0.12 -13.44
C GLY A 142 6.38 1.33 -13.22
N THR A 143 6.31 1.92 -12.03
CA THR A 143 7.14 3.08 -11.67
C THR A 143 7.37 3.17 -10.16
N GLY A 144 8.35 3.99 -9.79
CA GLY A 144 8.63 4.31 -8.39
C GLY A 144 9.79 3.52 -7.78
N PRO A 145 10.28 3.98 -6.62
CA PRO A 145 11.44 3.37 -5.98
C PRO A 145 11.22 1.93 -5.54
N LEU A 146 9.97 1.53 -5.29
CA LEU A 146 9.62 0.15 -4.92
C LEU A 146 9.92 -0.84 -6.06
N LEU A 147 9.75 -0.41 -7.32
CA LEU A 147 10.07 -1.23 -8.50
C LEU A 147 11.54 -1.70 -8.46
N TYR A 148 12.46 -0.78 -8.25
CA TYR A 148 13.90 -1.06 -8.17
C TYR A 148 14.27 -1.84 -6.91
N LEU A 149 13.66 -1.50 -5.77
CA LEU A 149 13.89 -2.21 -4.51
C LEU A 149 13.48 -3.67 -4.62
N VAL A 150 12.28 -3.97 -5.15
CA VAL A 150 11.80 -5.35 -5.28
C VAL A 150 12.66 -6.13 -6.25
N ALA A 151 12.98 -5.58 -7.43
CA ALA A 151 13.88 -6.20 -8.39
C ALA A 151 15.24 -6.54 -7.76
N TYR A 152 15.83 -5.60 -7.00
CA TYR A 152 17.07 -5.83 -6.27
C TYR A 152 16.93 -6.94 -5.21
N GLN A 153 15.85 -6.95 -4.44
CA GLN A 153 15.59 -7.99 -3.44
C GLN A 153 15.47 -9.38 -4.08
N TYR A 154 14.84 -9.45 -5.26
CA TYR A 154 14.73 -10.68 -6.04
C TYR A 154 16.10 -11.17 -6.54
N CYS A 155 16.95 -10.27 -7.05
CA CYS A 155 18.35 -10.61 -7.38
C CYS A 155 19.12 -11.16 -6.17
N LYS A 156 18.92 -10.56 -4.99
CA LYS A 156 19.53 -11.04 -3.73
C LYS A 156 19.02 -12.41 -3.31
N ALA A 157 17.80 -12.75 -3.66
CA ALA A 157 17.17 -14.02 -3.36
C ALA A 157 17.47 -15.11 -4.42
N GLY A 158 18.28 -14.80 -5.45
CA GLY A 158 18.72 -15.74 -6.47
C GLY A 158 17.87 -15.76 -7.74
N ALA A 159 16.96 -14.76 -7.92
CA ALA A 159 16.29 -14.57 -9.20
C ALA A 159 17.18 -13.77 -10.17
N GLU A 160 16.91 -13.94 -11.46
CA GLU A 160 17.52 -13.22 -12.57
C GLU A 160 16.43 -12.43 -13.33
N PRO A 161 16.01 -11.25 -12.84
CA PRO A 161 14.97 -10.49 -13.51
C PRO A 161 15.27 -10.29 -14.99
N ALA A 162 14.32 -10.65 -15.86
CA ALA A 162 14.49 -10.54 -17.31
C ALA A 162 14.58 -9.08 -17.76
N ALA A 163 13.82 -8.19 -17.12
CA ALA A 163 13.89 -6.75 -17.33
C ALA A 163 13.14 -5.97 -16.25
N ILE A 164 13.45 -4.67 -16.19
CA ILE A 164 12.65 -3.64 -15.52
C ILE A 164 12.12 -2.69 -16.58
N VAL A 165 10.80 -2.55 -16.67
CA VAL A 165 10.09 -1.66 -17.59
C VAL A 165 9.49 -0.53 -16.77
N ASP A 166 10.23 0.59 -16.70
CA ASP A 166 9.85 1.77 -15.88
C ASP A 166 9.15 2.82 -16.76
N THR A 167 7.96 3.24 -16.33
CA THR A 167 7.18 4.26 -17.04
C THR A 167 7.66 5.69 -16.75
N SER A 168 8.51 5.90 -15.74
CA SER A 168 9.03 7.22 -15.39
C SER A 168 10.07 7.74 -16.38
N ASP A 169 10.09 9.05 -16.51
CA ASP A 169 11.10 9.75 -17.32
C ASP A 169 12.30 10.16 -16.45
N PHE A 170 13.51 10.02 -17.01
CA PHE A 170 14.73 10.41 -16.32
C PHE A 170 14.83 11.92 -16.07
N THR A 171 14.28 12.74 -16.95
CA THR A 171 14.23 14.21 -16.78
C THR A 171 13.39 14.61 -15.57
N ALA A 172 12.26 13.93 -15.33
CA ALA A 172 11.43 14.14 -14.16
C ALA A 172 12.18 13.81 -12.86
N GLN A 173 12.99 12.75 -12.88
CA GLN A 173 13.83 12.36 -11.73
C GLN A 173 14.88 13.43 -11.42
N ILE A 174 15.54 14.00 -12.44
CA ILE A 174 16.50 15.10 -12.26
C ILE A 174 15.79 16.34 -11.70
N GLY A 175 14.65 16.73 -12.25
CA GLY A 175 13.87 17.88 -11.78
C GLY A 175 13.36 17.77 -10.34
N ALA A 176 13.31 16.55 -9.80
CA ALA A 176 12.90 16.28 -8.43
C ALA A 176 14.06 16.35 -7.41
N LEU A 177 15.33 16.35 -7.85
CA LEU A 177 16.51 16.29 -6.99
C LEU A 177 16.50 17.29 -5.81
N PRO A 178 16.13 18.58 -5.97
CA PRO A 178 16.13 19.53 -4.85
C PRO A 178 15.25 19.09 -3.66
N ARG A 179 14.12 18.40 -3.95
CA ARG A 179 13.26 17.86 -2.90
C ARG A 179 13.77 16.54 -2.34
N LEU A 180 14.35 15.69 -3.17
CA LEU A 180 14.94 14.41 -2.78
C LEU A 180 16.18 14.58 -1.88
N LEU A 181 16.89 15.70 -1.97
CA LEU A 181 17.99 16.03 -1.07
C LEU A 181 17.56 16.28 0.38
N SER A 182 16.27 16.41 0.68
CA SER A 182 15.76 16.47 2.07
C SER A 182 16.03 15.19 2.87
N GLN A 183 16.29 14.04 2.19
CA GLN A 183 16.70 12.77 2.80
C GLN A 183 17.85 12.14 1.99
N PRO A 184 19.06 12.65 2.08
CA PRO A 184 20.18 12.23 1.22
C PRO A 184 20.55 10.75 1.38
N ALA A 185 20.47 10.20 2.59
CA ALA A 185 20.74 8.78 2.83
C ALA A 185 19.73 7.87 2.09
N THR A 186 18.46 8.26 2.03
CA THR A 186 17.42 7.52 1.30
C THR A 186 17.61 7.64 -0.20
N LEU A 187 17.97 8.84 -0.69
CA LEU A 187 18.29 9.08 -2.09
C LEU A 187 19.50 8.23 -2.54
N LEU A 188 20.60 8.27 -1.78
CA LEU A 188 21.80 7.47 -2.08
C LEU A 188 21.50 5.97 -2.11
N ARG A 189 20.63 5.50 -1.23
CA ARG A 189 20.16 4.09 -1.23
C ARG A 189 19.39 3.76 -2.52
N GLY A 190 18.54 4.64 -3.00
CA GLY A 190 17.84 4.48 -4.28
C GLY A 190 18.80 4.43 -5.46
N ILE A 191 19.80 5.33 -5.49
CA ILE A 191 20.86 5.33 -6.51
C ILE A 191 21.64 4.02 -6.46
N TRP A 192 21.99 3.55 -5.26
CA TRP A 192 22.71 2.31 -5.08
C TRP A 192 21.94 1.08 -5.59
N TYR A 193 20.61 1.01 -5.38
CA TYR A 193 19.80 -0.08 -5.96
C TYR A 193 19.88 -0.10 -7.48
N ASN A 194 19.81 1.07 -8.13
CA ASN A 194 19.96 1.19 -9.57
C ASN A 194 21.35 0.71 -10.02
N ALA A 195 22.41 1.18 -9.39
CA ALA A 195 23.78 0.78 -9.69
C ALA A 195 23.99 -0.74 -9.51
N ALA A 196 23.43 -1.30 -8.44
CA ALA A 196 23.51 -2.73 -8.15
C ALA A 196 22.77 -3.60 -9.18
N LEU A 197 21.67 -3.13 -9.75
CA LEU A 197 20.93 -3.80 -10.82
C LEU A 197 21.70 -3.73 -12.14
N VAL A 198 22.28 -2.57 -12.48
CA VAL A 198 23.14 -2.42 -13.66
C VAL A 198 24.37 -3.33 -13.57
N ALA A 199 25.03 -3.39 -12.40
CA ALA A 199 26.17 -4.29 -12.19
C ALA A 199 25.81 -5.77 -12.36
N ARG A 200 24.55 -6.14 -12.13
CA ARG A 200 24.01 -7.49 -12.41
C ARG A 200 23.50 -7.68 -13.83
N ARG A 201 23.71 -6.68 -14.70
CA ARG A 201 23.25 -6.68 -16.10
C ARG A 201 21.74 -6.86 -16.26
N VAL A 202 20.93 -6.40 -15.27
CA VAL A 202 19.47 -6.39 -15.41
C VAL A 202 19.10 -5.27 -16.38
N PRO A 203 18.44 -5.57 -17.53
CA PRO A 203 18.01 -4.54 -18.47
C PRO A 203 16.98 -3.61 -17.85
N VAL A 204 17.17 -2.28 -17.98
CA VAL A 204 16.23 -1.26 -17.47
C VAL A 204 15.77 -0.39 -18.64
N PHE A 205 14.48 -0.45 -18.93
CA PHE A 205 13.82 0.35 -19.98
C PHE A 205 13.03 1.47 -19.33
N ARG A 206 13.58 2.70 -19.33
CA ARG A 206 12.89 3.91 -18.84
C ARG A 206 12.06 4.57 -19.92
N SER A 207 11.11 5.41 -19.52
CA SER A 207 10.14 6.08 -20.41
C SER A 207 9.36 5.06 -21.27
N ALA A 208 9.14 3.88 -20.72
CA ALA A 208 8.46 2.79 -21.40
C ALA A 208 6.94 2.88 -21.14
N LYS A 209 6.15 2.53 -22.15
CA LYS A 209 4.69 2.49 -22.06
C LYS A 209 4.23 1.04 -22.22
N PRO A 210 3.93 0.32 -21.11
CA PRO A 210 3.38 -1.03 -21.18
C PRO A 210 2.10 -1.06 -22.03
N GLN A 211 1.97 -2.06 -22.91
CA GLN A 211 0.83 -2.19 -23.81
C GLN A 211 -0.04 -3.38 -23.44
N LYS A 212 0.58 -4.54 -23.23
CA LYS A 212 -0.11 -5.77 -22.87
C LYS A 212 0.81 -6.80 -22.24
N ILE A 213 0.21 -7.78 -21.58
CA ILE A 213 0.83 -8.98 -21.05
C ILE A 213 0.08 -10.18 -21.64
N GLU A 214 0.78 -11.14 -22.19
CA GLU A 214 0.20 -12.32 -22.84
C GLU A 214 0.92 -13.59 -22.38
N ILE A 215 0.19 -14.71 -22.40
CA ILE A 215 0.79 -16.03 -22.22
C ILE A 215 1.19 -16.55 -23.61
N ARG A 216 2.48 -16.85 -23.78
CA ARG A 216 3.02 -17.52 -24.99
C ARG A 216 3.81 -18.76 -24.57
N GLY A 217 3.21 -19.92 -24.76
CA GLY A 217 3.75 -21.17 -24.25
C GLY A 217 3.80 -21.19 -22.73
N ARG A 218 5.00 -21.27 -22.15
CA ARG A 218 5.21 -21.25 -20.68
C ARG A 218 5.68 -19.89 -20.15
N GLN A 219 5.67 -18.87 -20.99
CA GLN A 219 6.16 -17.53 -20.61
C GLN A 219 5.04 -16.51 -20.61
N LEU A 220 5.18 -15.51 -19.73
CA LEU A 220 4.46 -14.26 -19.81
C LEU A 220 5.30 -13.27 -20.60
N VAL A 221 4.77 -12.79 -21.72
CA VAL A 221 5.42 -11.82 -22.58
C VAL A 221 4.83 -10.44 -22.32
N VAL A 222 5.67 -9.51 -21.92
CA VAL A 222 5.31 -8.09 -21.74
C VAL A 222 5.68 -7.34 -23.01
N THR A 223 4.68 -6.75 -23.67
CA THR A 223 4.86 -5.84 -24.80
C THR A 223 4.80 -4.40 -24.30
N PHE A 224 5.75 -3.57 -24.70
CA PHE A 224 5.78 -2.13 -24.37
C PHE A 224 6.36 -1.30 -25.50
N LYS A 225 5.98 -0.01 -25.56
CA LYS A 225 6.57 0.97 -26.47
C LYS A 225 7.60 1.83 -25.76
N ARG A 226 8.70 2.13 -26.48
CA ARG A 226 9.73 3.08 -26.02
C ARG A 226 10.28 3.82 -27.24
N ASN A 227 10.28 5.14 -27.19
CA ASN A 227 10.73 6.00 -28.31
C ASN A 227 10.09 5.59 -29.66
N GLY A 228 8.80 5.34 -29.68
CA GLY A 228 8.03 4.94 -30.86
C GLY A 228 8.22 3.47 -31.30
N LYS A 229 9.21 2.74 -30.77
CA LYS A 229 9.47 1.34 -31.12
C LYS A 229 8.79 0.40 -30.13
N SER A 230 8.31 -0.75 -30.62
CA SER A 230 7.74 -1.82 -29.83
C SER A 230 8.82 -2.82 -29.39
N PHE A 231 8.74 -3.28 -28.15
CA PHE A 231 9.64 -4.26 -27.55
C PHE A 231 8.82 -5.36 -26.88
N GLU A 232 9.36 -6.55 -26.83
CA GLU A 232 8.78 -7.69 -26.14
C GLU A 232 9.82 -8.34 -25.23
N ILE A 233 9.42 -8.66 -24.00
CA ILE A 233 10.29 -9.34 -23.03
C ILE A 233 9.50 -10.48 -22.41
N GLY A 234 10.05 -11.69 -22.51
CA GLY A 234 9.51 -12.91 -21.90
C GLY A 234 10.08 -13.14 -20.50
N GLY A 235 9.23 -13.55 -19.59
CA GLY A 235 9.58 -13.99 -18.24
C GLY A 235 8.68 -15.12 -17.76
N ASP A 236 9.00 -15.70 -16.61
CA ASP A 236 8.18 -16.74 -15.97
C ASP A 236 7.14 -16.18 -15.00
N ALA A 237 7.27 -14.88 -14.67
CA ALA A 237 6.30 -14.12 -13.88
C ALA A 237 6.40 -12.63 -14.19
N VAL A 238 5.37 -11.86 -13.82
CA VAL A 238 5.37 -10.40 -13.91
C VAL A 238 5.06 -9.81 -12.54
N GLY A 239 5.91 -8.87 -12.08
CA GLY A 239 5.65 -8.04 -10.91
C GLY A 239 5.29 -6.62 -11.36
N MET A 240 4.12 -6.11 -10.98
CA MET A 240 3.65 -4.82 -11.46
C MET A 240 3.29 -3.85 -10.33
N GLY A 241 3.56 -2.52 -10.50
CA GLY A 241 3.15 -1.52 -9.53
C GLY A 241 3.49 -0.09 -9.90
N TRP A 242 2.60 0.81 -9.56
CA TRP A 242 2.70 2.26 -9.81
C TRP A 242 2.69 3.05 -8.51
N GLY A 243 3.51 2.61 -7.57
CA GLY A 243 3.58 3.16 -6.22
C GLY A 243 2.54 2.57 -5.28
N LEU A 244 2.33 3.26 -4.18
CA LEU A 244 1.43 2.86 -3.10
C LEU A 244 0.33 3.91 -2.92
N LYS A 245 -0.78 3.49 -2.33
CA LYS A 245 -1.83 4.37 -1.83
C LYS A 245 -2.22 3.99 -0.40
N PRO A 246 -2.64 4.94 0.44
CA PRO A 246 -3.09 4.67 1.79
C PRO A 246 -4.30 3.72 1.85
N GLU A 247 -4.35 2.88 2.88
CA GLU A 247 -5.55 2.13 3.24
C GLU A 247 -6.39 3.00 4.18
N THR A 248 -7.50 3.52 3.67
CA THR A 248 -8.28 4.56 4.33
C THR A 248 -9.73 4.16 4.63
N GLN A 249 -10.16 2.97 4.23
CA GLN A 249 -11.57 2.58 4.32
C GLN A 249 -12.09 2.52 5.77
N LEU A 250 -11.25 2.13 6.74
CA LEU A 250 -11.67 2.16 8.15
C LEU A 250 -11.85 3.58 8.68
N ALA A 251 -11.02 4.53 8.22
CA ALA A 251 -11.20 5.95 8.55
C ALA A 251 -12.52 6.50 7.96
N GLU A 252 -12.88 6.07 6.75
CA GLU A 252 -14.14 6.43 6.11
C GLU A 252 -15.35 5.89 6.90
N ILE A 253 -15.33 4.61 7.29
CA ILE A 253 -16.39 3.99 8.10
C ILE A 253 -16.55 4.67 9.48
N LEU A 254 -15.45 5.17 10.04
CA LEU A 254 -15.47 5.96 11.30
C LEU A 254 -15.87 7.42 11.10
N GLY A 255 -16.25 7.82 9.89
CA GLY A 255 -16.80 9.16 9.60
C GLY A 255 -15.74 10.25 9.47
N CYS A 256 -14.47 9.92 9.24
CA CYS A 256 -13.45 10.93 9.00
C CYS A 256 -13.71 11.69 7.69
N ALA A 257 -13.49 13.01 7.69
CA ALA A 257 -13.54 13.83 6.49
C ALA A 257 -12.27 13.61 5.64
N PHE A 258 -12.42 13.73 4.33
CA PHE A 258 -11.35 13.52 3.36
C PHE A 258 -11.07 14.79 2.55
N SER A 259 -9.87 14.89 1.99
CA SER A 259 -9.50 15.88 0.99
C SER A 259 -8.66 15.23 -0.11
N PHE A 260 -8.81 15.71 -1.34
CA PHE A 260 -8.00 15.23 -2.45
C PHE A 260 -6.57 15.77 -2.33
N HIS A 261 -5.58 14.89 -2.49
CA HIS A 261 -4.16 15.23 -2.50
C HIS A 261 -3.61 15.07 -3.91
N ALA A 262 -3.33 16.18 -4.58
CA ALA A 262 -2.94 16.20 -5.99
C ALA A 262 -1.66 15.38 -6.28
N GLY A 263 -0.65 15.42 -5.40
CA GLY A 263 0.62 14.69 -5.58
C GLY A 263 0.42 13.18 -5.60
N SER A 264 -0.39 12.65 -4.70
CA SER A 264 -0.73 11.22 -4.67
C SER A 264 -1.95 10.87 -5.55
N ARG A 265 -2.68 11.85 -6.11
CA ARG A 265 -3.94 11.65 -6.85
C ARG A 265 -4.90 10.71 -6.10
N TRP A 266 -5.10 10.97 -4.81
CA TRP A 266 -5.92 10.16 -3.93
C TRP A 266 -6.54 10.98 -2.81
N HIS A 267 -7.73 10.58 -2.35
CA HIS A 267 -8.35 11.19 -1.19
C HIS A 267 -7.70 10.70 0.09
N LEU A 268 -7.21 11.63 0.90
CA LEU A 268 -6.58 11.35 2.18
C LEU A 268 -7.48 11.83 3.33
N PRO A 269 -7.52 11.12 4.46
CA PRO A 269 -8.26 11.59 5.62
C PRO A 269 -7.62 12.88 6.16
N ARG A 270 -8.47 13.85 6.50
CA ARG A 270 -8.02 15.10 7.12
C ARG A 270 -7.54 14.82 8.54
N CYS A 271 -6.30 15.17 8.80
CA CYS A 271 -5.73 15.10 10.15
C CYS A 271 -4.77 16.25 10.39
N ASP A 272 -4.57 16.59 11.67
CA ASP A 272 -3.54 17.54 12.07
C ASP A 272 -2.13 16.92 12.00
N ALA A 273 -1.12 17.71 12.34
CA ALA A 273 0.27 17.26 12.29
C ALA A 273 0.60 16.12 13.29
N MET A 274 -0.25 15.91 14.29
CA MET A 274 -0.11 14.83 15.28
C MET A 274 -1.00 13.63 14.99
N GLY A 275 -1.81 13.69 13.93
CA GLY A 275 -2.68 12.60 13.50
C GLY A 275 -4.09 12.62 14.05
N ARG A 276 -4.54 13.69 14.76
CA ARG A 276 -5.96 13.84 15.12
C ARG A 276 -6.78 13.99 13.85
N SER A 277 -7.78 13.14 13.67
CA SER A 277 -8.67 13.24 12.53
C SER A 277 -9.77 14.29 12.73
N SER A 278 -10.62 14.47 11.73
CA SER A 278 -11.84 15.28 11.83
C SER A 278 -12.92 14.65 12.71
N THR A 279 -12.80 13.39 13.06
CA THR A 279 -13.71 12.67 13.95
C THR A 279 -13.09 12.56 15.32
N GLU A 280 -13.83 12.99 16.33
CA GLU A 280 -13.41 12.87 17.72
C GLU A 280 -13.08 11.42 18.07
N HIS A 281 -12.06 11.20 18.90
CA HIS A 281 -11.56 9.90 19.33
C HIS A 281 -10.85 9.05 18.27
N VAL A 282 -10.73 9.52 17.01
CA VAL A 282 -10.07 8.83 15.92
C VAL A 282 -8.77 9.53 15.54
N TYR A 283 -7.66 8.79 15.56
CA TYR A 283 -6.33 9.25 15.20
C TYR A 283 -5.80 8.41 14.05
N ILE A 284 -4.98 9.00 13.18
CA ILE A 284 -4.44 8.33 12.00
C ILE A 284 -2.93 8.42 12.02
N ALA A 285 -2.27 7.27 11.91
CA ALA A 285 -0.82 7.18 11.99
C ALA A 285 -0.20 6.44 10.80
N GLY A 286 1.03 6.80 10.47
CA GLY A 286 1.80 6.16 9.42
C GLY A 286 1.25 6.40 8.02
N ASP A 287 1.44 5.42 7.13
CA ASP A 287 1.09 5.56 5.72
C ASP A 287 -0.44 5.65 5.46
N ALA A 288 -1.29 5.41 6.46
CA ALA A 288 -2.73 5.64 6.38
C ALA A 288 -3.08 7.13 6.20
N SER A 289 -2.24 8.05 6.70
CA SER A 289 -2.40 9.51 6.53
C SER A 289 -1.62 10.07 5.32
N GLY A 290 -0.88 9.24 4.61
CA GLY A 290 -0.01 9.60 3.47
C GLY A 290 1.28 8.80 3.48
N ILE A 291 1.74 8.40 2.30
CA ILE A 291 2.90 7.51 2.14
C ILE A 291 4.20 8.27 2.39
N ARG A 292 4.87 8.00 3.51
CA ARG A 292 6.14 8.68 3.89
C ARG A 292 7.27 7.73 4.26
N GLY A 293 6.99 6.44 4.29
CA GLY A 293 7.95 5.38 4.58
C GLY A 293 8.04 5.00 6.06
N ALA A 294 8.80 3.92 6.35
CA ALA A 294 8.78 3.26 7.66
C ALA A 294 9.22 4.16 8.82
N ASP A 295 10.32 4.90 8.66
CA ASP A 295 10.84 5.77 9.72
C ASP A 295 9.82 6.88 10.07
N ALA A 296 9.15 7.43 9.05
CA ALA A 296 8.07 8.39 9.23
C ALA A 296 6.83 7.75 9.86
N ALA A 297 6.51 6.50 9.52
CA ALA A 297 5.40 5.77 10.12
C ALA A 297 5.62 5.50 11.62
N GLU A 298 6.85 5.19 12.04
CA GLU A 298 7.20 5.06 13.46
C GLU A 298 7.02 6.41 14.18
N ALA A 299 7.53 7.51 13.60
CA ALA A 299 7.38 8.85 14.18
C ALA A 299 5.91 9.29 14.27
N ALA A 300 5.12 9.03 13.23
CA ALA A 300 3.68 9.33 13.23
C ALA A 300 2.92 8.50 14.27
N GLY A 301 3.32 7.25 14.51
CA GLY A 301 2.75 6.42 15.57
C GLY A 301 2.99 6.99 16.97
N GLU A 302 4.21 7.48 17.23
CA GLU A 302 4.56 8.13 18.51
C GLU A 302 3.81 9.46 18.67
N LEU A 303 3.70 10.27 17.60
CA LEU A 303 2.94 11.54 17.62
C LEU A 303 1.44 11.33 17.84
N ALA A 304 0.85 10.32 17.20
CA ALA A 304 -0.56 9.99 17.43
C ALA A 304 -0.83 9.57 18.89
N ALA A 305 0.12 8.85 19.51
CA ALA A 305 0.03 8.55 20.94
C ALA A 305 0.17 9.81 21.80
N PHE A 306 1.06 10.75 21.45
CA PHE A 306 1.15 12.03 22.14
C PHE A 306 -0.14 12.83 22.02
N ALA A 307 -0.78 12.81 20.84
CA ALA A 307 -2.09 13.43 20.65
C ALA A 307 -3.15 12.82 21.59
N VAL A 308 -3.21 11.50 21.68
CA VAL A 308 -4.10 10.80 22.63
C VAL A 308 -3.82 11.22 24.08
N LEU A 309 -2.55 11.27 24.46
CA LEU A 309 -2.14 11.66 25.82
C LEU A 309 -2.54 13.10 26.15
N GLU A 310 -2.30 14.06 25.25
CA GLU A 310 -2.73 15.45 25.43
C GLU A 310 -4.25 15.57 25.59
N ASP A 311 -5.02 14.84 24.76
CA ASP A 311 -6.47 14.84 24.78
C ASP A 311 -7.07 14.14 26.04
N LEU A 312 -6.24 13.38 26.77
CA LEU A 312 -6.54 12.81 28.08
C LEU A 312 -5.97 13.64 29.24
N GLY A 313 -5.40 14.82 28.96
CA GLY A 313 -4.85 15.71 29.97
C GLY A 313 -3.43 15.39 30.45
N HIS A 314 -2.74 14.46 29.80
CA HIS A 314 -1.35 14.15 30.13
C HIS A 314 -0.38 15.13 29.45
N THR A 315 0.73 15.44 30.13
CA THR A 315 1.83 16.21 29.54
C THR A 315 2.70 15.34 28.66
N VAL A 316 3.16 15.88 27.53
CA VAL A 316 4.04 15.18 26.59
C VAL A 316 5.40 15.89 26.46
N PRO A 317 6.50 15.17 26.18
CA PRO A 317 7.82 15.75 26.05
C PRO A 317 7.93 16.67 24.82
N GLN A 318 7.87 18.00 25.02
CA GLN A 318 7.80 19.00 23.95
C GLN A 318 9.00 18.92 22.97
N THR A 319 10.22 18.75 23.48
CA THR A 319 11.42 18.59 22.63
C THR A 319 11.32 17.36 21.74
N ARG A 320 10.79 16.26 22.26
CA ARG A 320 10.59 15.03 21.46
C ARG A 320 9.54 15.24 20.39
N ARG A 321 8.39 15.84 20.74
CA ARG A 321 7.33 16.20 19.80
C ARG A 321 7.87 17.04 18.63
N GLN A 322 8.62 18.11 18.92
CA GLN A 322 9.20 18.98 17.89
C GLN A 322 10.16 18.23 16.95
N ARG A 323 10.99 17.33 17.49
CA ARG A 323 11.91 16.51 16.67
C ARG A 323 11.15 15.58 15.74
N LEU A 324 10.07 14.96 16.21
CA LEU A 324 9.23 14.08 15.40
C LEU A 324 8.51 14.85 14.28
N LEU A 325 7.93 16.01 14.60
CA LEU A 325 7.31 16.89 13.60
C LEU A 325 8.29 17.34 12.53
N ALA A 326 9.50 17.74 12.92
CA ALA A 326 10.56 18.10 11.97
C ALA A 326 11.00 16.91 11.10
N HIS A 327 10.98 15.69 11.66
CA HIS A 327 11.26 14.46 10.90
C HIS A 327 10.17 14.20 9.87
N LEU A 328 8.89 14.31 10.23
CA LEU A 328 7.76 14.15 9.30
C LEU A 328 7.79 15.22 8.19
N ALA A 329 8.08 16.46 8.51
CA ALA A 329 8.19 17.54 7.51
C ALA A 329 9.29 17.26 6.47
N ARG A 330 10.43 16.69 6.89
CA ARG A 330 11.49 16.26 5.94
C ARG A 330 11.04 15.08 5.08
N ALA A 331 10.34 14.11 5.69
CA ALA A 331 9.81 12.97 4.96
C ALA A 331 8.76 13.39 3.91
N GLU A 332 7.92 14.38 4.24
CA GLU A 332 6.93 14.94 3.33
C GLU A 332 7.58 15.64 2.11
N ARG A 333 8.64 16.44 2.35
CA ARG A 333 9.41 17.05 1.24
C ARG A 333 10.02 15.99 0.33
N PHE A 334 10.59 14.93 0.92
CA PHE A 334 11.14 13.82 0.17
C PHE A 334 10.06 13.12 -0.65
N ARG A 335 8.90 12.88 -0.04
CA ARG A 335 7.74 12.27 -0.70
C ARG A 335 7.27 13.09 -1.89
N SER A 336 7.10 14.41 -1.74
CA SER A 336 6.73 15.29 -2.85
C SER A 336 7.77 15.27 -4.00
N GLY A 337 9.04 15.05 -3.67
CA GLY A 337 10.09 14.78 -4.66
C GLY A 337 9.87 13.46 -5.39
N LEU A 338 9.52 12.38 -4.68
CA LEU A 338 9.23 11.09 -5.30
C LEU A 338 7.99 11.14 -6.21
N GLU A 339 6.94 11.84 -5.82
CA GLU A 339 5.74 12.03 -6.65
C GLU A 339 6.03 12.76 -7.96
N ARG A 340 6.94 13.72 -7.93
CA ARG A 340 7.42 14.38 -9.17
C ARG A 340 8.34 13.51 -10.00
N ALA A 341 9.21 12.74 -9.35
CA ALA A 341 10.16 11.84 -10.03
C ALA A 341 9.46 10.65 -10.69
N PHE A 342 8.35 10.19 -10.10
CA PHE A 342 7.62 8.99 -10.47
C PHE A 342 6.11 9.28 -10.49
N PRO A 343 5.61 10.11 -11.42
CA PRO A 343 4.21 10.48 -11.46
C PRO A 343 3.34 9.25 -11.75
N TYR A 344 2.20 9.17 -11.04
CA TYR A 344 1.17 8.20 -11.37
C TYR A 344 0.44 8.64 -12.62
N GLN A 345 0.46 7.82 -13.62
CA GLN A 345 -0.22 8.05 -14.89
C GLN A 345 -0.93 6.77 -15.31
N VAL A 346 -2.20 6.88 -15.63
CA VAL A 346 -2.97 5.82 -16.27
C VAL A 346 -2.95 6.12 -17.76
N PRO A 347 -2.39 5.22 -18.59
CA PRO A 347 -2.42 5.40 -20.03
C PRO A 347 -3.86 5.25 -20.54
N GLU A 348 -4.10 5.61 -21.77
CA GLU A 348 -5.33 5.22 -22.44
C GLU A 348 -5.45 3.70 -22.46
N LEU A 349 -6.56 3.19 -21.89
CA LEU A 349 -6.80 1.77 -21.74
C LEU A 349 -7.64 1.25 -22.91
N ALA A 350 -7.28 0.09 -23.45
CA ALA A 350 -8.08 -0.62 -24.43
C ALA A 350 -9.43 -1.06 -23.81
N GLY A 351 -10.48 -1.08 -24.61
CA GLY A 351 -11.85 -1.35 -24.14
C GLY A 351 -11.99 -2.73 -23.46
N ASP A 352 -11.35 -3.75 -23.99
CA ASP A 352 -11.34 -5.13 -23.50
C ASP A 352 -10.54 -5.33 -22.19
N THR A 353 -9.83 -4.28 -21.74
CA THR A 353 -9.05 -4.35 -20.51
C THR A 353 -9.95 -4.52 -19.30
N VAL A 354 -9.72 -5.56 -18.49
CA VAL A 354 -10.41 -5.75 -17.22
C VAL A 354 -10.02 -4.63 -16.25
N LEU A 355 -10.96 -3.75 -15.91
CA LEU A 355 -10.77 -2.69 -14.93
C LEU A 355 -10.99 -3.21 -13.51
N CYS A 356 -12.09 -3.90 -13.27
CA CYS A 356 -12.42 -4.50 -11.98
C CYS A 356 -12.24 -6.03 -12.01
N ARG A 357 -11.14 -6.50 -11.44
CA ARG A 357 -10.81 -7.94 -11.38
C ARG A 357 -11.83 -8.78 -10.59
N CYS A 358 -12.44 -8.20 -9.55
CA CYS A 358 -13.35 -8.95 -8.66
C CYS A 358 -14.71 -9.22 -9.29
N GLU A 359 -15.19 -8.27 -10.09
CA GLU A 359 -16.50 -8.32 -10.78
C GLU A 359 -16.33 -8.54 -12.29
N ASN A 360 -15.09 -8.68 -12.76
CA ASN A 360 -14.73 -8.86 -14.17
C ASN A 360 -15.27 -7.77 -15.11
N VAL A 361 -15.38 -6.53 -14.62
CA VAL A 361 -15.87 -5.38 -15.40
C VAL A 361 -14.74 -4.83 -16.26
N THR A 362 -15.00 -4.60 -17.54
CA THR A 362 -14.04 -4.06 -18.51
C THR A 362 -14.09 -2.53 -18.59
N VAL A 363 -13.10 -1.93 -19.24
CA VAL A 363 -13.07 -0.49 -19.52
C VAL A 363 -14.20 -0.10 -20.47
N GLU A 364 -14.53 -0.94 -21.47
CA GLU A 364 -15.62 -0.70 -22.42
C GLU A 364 -16.98 -0.66 -21.72
N GLU A 365 -17.26 -1.60 -20.81
CA GLU A 365 -18.50 -1.60 -20.02
C GLU A 365 -18.61 -0.33 -19.15
N VAL A 366 -17.49 0.12 -18.57
CA VAL A 366 -17.43 1.37 -17.81
C VAL A 366 -17.72 2.57 -18.69
N ARG A 367 -17.09 2.68 -19.87
CA ARG A 367 -17.31 3.75 -20.84
C ARG A 367 -18.77 3.79 -21.35
N ALA A 368 -19.30 2.61 -21.68
CA ALA A 368 -20.69 2.49 -22.11
C ALA A 368 -21.67 2.96 -21.01
N ALA A 369 -21.42 2.60 -19.76
CA ALA A 369 -22.24 3.07 -18.64
C ALA A 369 -22.14 4.59 -18.44
N ILE A 370 -20.92 5.16 -18.51
CA ILE A 370 -20.70 6.62 -18.40
C ILE A 370 -21.51 7.36 -19.47
N SER A 371 -21.40 6.93 -20.74
CA SER A 371 -22.10 7.57 -21.87
C SER A 371 -23.62 7.42 -21.78
N SER A 372 -24.11 6.21 -21.43
CA SER A 372 -25.54 5.92 -21.41
C SER A 372 -26.29 6.60 -20.25
N TRP A 373 -25.62 6.77 -19.11
CA TRP A 373 -26.24 7.26 -17.88
C TRP A 373 -25.70 8.62 -17.42
N GLN A 374 -24.83 9.25 -18.21
CA GLN A 374 -24.21 10.56 -17.90
C GLN A 374 -23.59 10.59 -16.48
N ILE A 375 -22.87 9.54 -16.14
CA ILE A 375 -22.27 9.36 -14.83
C ILE A 375 -21.14 10.36 -14.63
N SER A 376 -21.13 11.09 -13.51
CA SER A 376 -20.07 12.03 -13.15
C SER A 376 -19.41 11.73 -11.80
N GLU A 377 -19.93 10.75 -11.04
CA GLU A 377 -19.47 10.40 -9.70
C GLU A 377 -19.21 8.89 -9.58
N LEU A 378 -18.15 8.53 -8.87
CA LEU A 378 -17.61 7.15 -8.84
C LEU A 378 -18.56 6.13 -8.17
N ASN A 379 -19.39 6.55 -7.21
CA ASN A 379 -20.36 5.62 -6.59
C ASN A 379 -21.61 5.41 -7.47
N GLN A 380 -21.93 6.33 -8.36
CA GLN A 380 -22.92 6.09 -9.43
C GLN A 380 -22.38 5.02 -10.38
N LEU A 381 -21.11 5.17 -10.81
CA LEU A 381 -20.44 4.16 -11.65
C LEU A 381 -20.43 2.80 -10.96
N LYS A 382 -20.05 2.74 -9.67
CA LYS A 382 -20.09 1.53 -8.85
C LYS A 382 -21.49 0.88 -8.85
N ALA A 383 -22.54 1.68 -8.65
CA ALA A 383 -23.92 1.17 -8.55
C ALA A 383 -24.39 0.54 -9.87
N LEU A 384 -24.05 1.13 -11.02
CA LEU A 384 -24.53 0.72 -12.33
C LEU A 384 -23.68 -0.39 -12.97
N THR A 385 -22.38 -0.45 -12.68
CA THR A 385 -21.47 -1.41 -13.30
C THR A 385 -20.98 -2.48 -12.34
N ARG A 386 -21.22 -2.36 -11.04
CA ARG A 386 -20.64 -3.15 -9.96
C ARG A 386 -19.12 -2.97 -9.81
N CYS A 387 -18.48 -2.09 -10.60
CA CYS A 387 -17.05 -1.77 -10.47
C CYS A 387 -16.74 -1.30 -9.05
N GLY A 388 -15.91 -2.04 -8.31
CA GLY A 388 -15.57 -1.76 -6.91
C GLY A 388 -16.49 -2.40 -5.86
N MET A 389 -17.54 -3.14 -6.26
CA MET A 389 -18.41 -3.86 -5.32
C MET A 389 -17.85 -5.21 -4.84
N GLY A 390 -16.91 -5.78 -5.59
CA GLY A 390 -16.39 -7.09 -5.28
C GLY A 390 -15.59 -7.14 -3.98
N ARG A 391 -15.09 -8.32 -3.65
CA ARG A 391 -14.41 -8.62 -2.36
C ARG A 391 -13.29 -7.67 -1.94
N CYS A 392 -12.65 -6.98 -2.87
CA CYS A 392 -11.61 -5.99 -2.54
C CYS A 392 -12.17 -4.60 -2.26
N GLN A 393 -13.48 -4.36 -2.43
CA GLN A 393 -14.14 -3.09 -2.15
C GLN A 393 -13.45 -1.88 -2.81
N GLY A 394 -13.10 -2.01 -4.10
CA GLY A 394 -12.45 -0.95 -4.87
C GLY A 394 -10.94 -0.76 -4.60
N ARG A 395 -10.33 -1.56 -3.72
CA ARG A 395 -8.91 -1.43 -3.38
C ARG A 395 -7.98 -1.56 -4.59
N LEU A 396 -8.30 -2.40 -5.56
CA LEU A 396 -7.50 -2.57 -6.77
C LEU A 396 -7.92 -1.60 -7.88
N CYS A 397 -9.21 -1.57 -8.22
CA CYS A 397 -9.72 -0.80 -9.36
C CYS A 397 -9.98 0.69 -9.08
N GLY A 398 -10.22 1.11 -7.84
CA GLY A 398 -10.70 2.45 -7.52
C GLY A 398 -9.84 3.59 -8.09
N SER A 399 -8.50 3.49 -8.00
CA SER A 399 -7.63 4.52 -8.58
C SER A 399 -7.75 4.63 -10.09
N ALA A 400 -7.78 3.49 -10.80
CA ALA A 400 -7.91 3.49 -12.25
C ALA A 400 -9.32 3.91 -12.70
N ALA A 401 -10.36 3.51 -11.95
CA ALA A 401 -11.74 3.92 -12.22
C ALA A 401 -11.94 5.43 -12.07
N MET A 402 -11.31 6.07 -11.08
CA MET A 402 -11.29 7.54 -10.96
C MET A 402 -10.68 8.21 -12.19
N GLU A 403 -9.54 7.70 -12.68
CA GLU A 403 -8.85 8.26 -13.85
C GLU A 403 -9.68 8.07 -15.13
N VAL A 404 -10.28 6.88 -15.32
CA VAL A 404 -11.15 6.62 -16.48
C VAL A 404 -12.37 7.54 -16.45
N LEU A 405 -13.04 7.63 -15.29
CA LEU A 405 -14.22 8.49 -15.15
C LEU A 405 -13.90 9.97 -15.43
N ALA A 406 -12.81 10.49 -14.84
CA ALA A 406 -12.35 11.85 -15.06
C ALA A 406 -12.01 12.12 -16.55
N ALA A 407 -11.32 11.18 -17.20
CA ALA A 407 -10.95 11.31 -18.61
C ALA A 407 -12.15 11.29 -19.55
N GLU A 408 -13.15 10.43 -19.31
CA GLU A 408 -14.34 10.27 -20.15
C GLU A 408 -15.35 11.43 -19.98
N THR A 409 -15.41 12.01 -18.77
CA THR A 409 -16.41 13.06 -18.46
C THR A 409 -15.85 14.48 -18.54
N GLY A 410 -14.52 14.63 -18.50
CA GLY A 410 -13.87 15.94 -18.35
C GLY A 410 -14.01 16.57 -16.96
N VAL A 411 -14.61 15.86 -16.00
CA VAL A 411 -14.69 16.29 -14.60
C VAL A 411 -13.31 16.23 -13.96
N GLU A 412 -12.98 17.23 -13.14
CA GLU A 412 -11.71 17.21 -12.40
C GLU A 412 -11.63 15.96 -11.51
N ILE A 413 -10.48 15.31 -11.50
CA ILE A 413 -10.31 14.05 -10.76
C ILE A 413 -10.56 14.19 -9.25
N SER A 414 -10.40 15.39 -8.69
CA SER A 414 -10.76 15.72 -7.30
C SER A 414 -12.26 15.57 -7.03
N ASP A 415 -13.08 15.74 -8.06
CA ASP A 415 -14.53 15.88 -7.94
C ASP A 415 -15.30 14.61 -8.33
N VAL A 416 -14.65 13.64 -9.01
CA VAL A 416 -15.28 12.35 -9.32
C VAL A 416 -15.50 11.47 -8.06
N GLY A 417 -14.98 11.89 -6.92
CA GLY A 417 -15.13 11.19 -5.65
C GLY A 417 -14.26 9.94 -5.49
N SER A 418 -14.57 9.14 -4.48
CA SER A 418 -13.91 7.86 -4.19
C SER A 418 -14.95 6.77 -3.96
N ILE A 419 -14.57 5.50 -4.20
CA ILE A 419 -15.44 4.37 -3.89
C ILE A 419 -15.63 4.29 -2.38
N ARG A 420 -16.88 4.45 -1.92
CA ARG A 420 -17.24 4.35 -0.50
C ARG A 420 -17.06 2.93 -0.01
N GLY A 421 -16.35 2.80 1.12
CA GLY A 421 -16.22 1.55 1.85
C GLY A 421 -17.58 1.11 2.41
N GLN A 422 -17.84 -0.20 2.37
CA GLN A 422 -19.05 -0.80 2.94
C GLN A 422 -18.66 -1.94 3.89
N ILE A 423 -19.41 -2.10 4.96
CA ILE A 423 -19.24 -3.20 5.90
C ILE A 423 -19.85 -4.47 5.29
N PRO A 424 -19.11 -5.60 5.25
CA PRO A 424 -17.76 -5.79 5.75
C PRO A 424 -16.69 -5.21 4.81
N LEU A 425 -15.70 -4.51 5.36
CA LEU A 425 -14.61 -3.88 4.58
C LEU A 425 -13.72 -4.89 3.85
N LYS A 426 -13.67 -6.11 4.36
CA LYS A 426 -12.93 -7.25 3.79
C LYS A 426 -13.75 -8.52 3.92
N PRO A 427 -13.53 -9.53 3.07
CA PRO A 427 -14.24 -10.80 3.17
C PRO A 427 -14.05 -11.42 4.56
N LEU A 428 -15.17 -11.83 5.16
CA LEU A 428 -15.15 -12.59 6.38
C LEU A 428 -14.93 -14.08 6.05
N ILE A 429 -14.11 -14.74 6.85
CA ILE A 429 -14.07 -16.20 6.84
C ILE A 429 -15.39 -16.64 7.45
N GLY A 430 -16.23 -17.33 6.66
CA GLY A 430 -17.47 -17.93 7.17
C GLY A 430 -17.16 -18.77 8.41
N ALA A 431 -18.09 -18.80 9.36
CA ALA A 431 -17.94 -19.62 10.55
C ALA A 431 -17.42 -20.99 10.12
N ARG A 432 -16.25 -21.39 10.64
CA ARG A 432 -15.79 -22.77 10.48
C ARG A 432 -16.92 -23.61 11.01
N PHE A 433 -17.64 -24.30 10.11
CA PHE A 433 -18.52 -25.35 10.55
C PHE A 433 -17.64 -26.31 11.35
N GLN A 434 -17.68 -26.21 12.66
CA GLN A 434 -17.15 -27.26 13.50
C GLN A 434 -17.98 -28.49 13.10
N ARG A 435 -17.41 -29.35 12.27
CA ARG A 435 -17.89 -30.72 12.20
C ARG A 435 -17.84 -31.23 13.63
N LYS A 436 -18.97 -31.25 14.32
CA LYS A 436 -19.10 -32.11 15.50
C LYS A 436 -18.63 -33.45 15.01
N ALA A 437 -17.51 -33.93 15.57
CA ALA A 437 -17.17 -35.33 15.44
C ALA A 437 -18.47 -36.09 15.84
N ALA A 438 -18.99 -36.89 14.93
CA ALA A 438 -20.06 -37.77 15.25
C ALA A 438 -19.63 -38.67 16.41
N PRO A 439 -20.50 -38.96 17.38
CA PRO A 439 -20.15 -39.76 18.54
C PRO A 439 -19.65 -41.15 18.17
#